data_37ba9c43c71636fd742bc26dfd462a2f
#
_entry.id   37ba9c43c71636fd742bc26dfd462a2f
#
_cell.length_a   1.000
_cell.length_b   1.000
_cell.length_c   1.000
_cell.angle_alpha   90.00
_cell.angle_beta   90.00
_cell.angle_gamma   90.00
#
_symmetry.space_group_name_H-M   'P 1'
#
loop_
_entity.id
_entity.type
_entity.pdbx_description
1 polymer ?
#
loop_
_entity_poly.entity_id
_entity_poly.type
_entity_poly.pdbx_seq_one_letter_code
_entity_poly.pdbx_strand_id
1 'polypeptide(L)'
;MKARIDGKLFDGRDIFYFDDESSTLSSTRKQDTRDAAERPQTAQLRFDALSQEWITVASHRQQRAFLPPAHSCPLCPTTNDNLSELPDQFDVAVFENKGPAFGPQANLIEYPSNQKFGFSTTSYGRCEVVVFSPAHAGSLGEMPAERVETVVRAWMNRTAELQQIKGVVQVFPFENRGEEIGVTLHHPHGQIYAYPFVTPRTQKLIQSVDSHSGDFFTDLLTLSLIHI
;
A
#
# COMPACT_ATOMS: atom_id res chain seq x y z
N MET A 1 -13.15 15.30 -0.56
CA MET A 1 -11.66 15.52 -0.62
C MET A 1 -11.39 16.87 -1.23
N LYS A 2 -10.83 17.78 -0.45
CA LYS A 2 -10.56 19.18 -0.83
C LYS A 2 -9.35 19.35 -1.74
N ALA A 3 -8.23 18.70 -1.41
CA ALA A 3 -6.98 18.84 -2.13
C ALA A 3 -6.11 17.57 -2.03
N ARG A 4 -5.23 17.40 -3.01
CA ARG A 4 -4.07 16.53 -2.95
C ARG A 4 -2.81 17.40 -2.97
N ILE A 5 -1.84 17.09 -2.13
CA ILE A 5 -0.57 17.79 -2.04
C ILE A 5 0.55 16.77 -2.14
N ASP A 6 1.44 16.97 -3.09
CA ASP A 6 2.55 16.07 -3.36
C ASP A 6 3.83 16.57 -2.68
N GLY A 7 4.64 15.66 -2.18
CA GLY A 7 5.88 15.94 -1.52
C GLY A 7 6.92 14.84 -1.65
N LYS A 8 8.08 15.05 -1.03
CA LYS A 8 9.14 14.05 -0.92
C LYS A 8 9.54 13.89 0.54
N LEU A 9 9.80 12.65 0.94
CA LEU A 9 10.45 12.33 2.20
C LEU A 9 11.97 12.55 2.09
N PHE A 10 12.64 12.62 3.23
CA PHE A 10 14.09 12.87 3.33
C PHE A 10 14.96 11.90 2.51
N ASP A 11 14.48 10.69 2.26
CA ASP A 11 15.17 9.65 1.49
C ASP A 11 14.70 9.58 0.01
N GLY A 12 13.98 10.61 -0.46
CA GLY A 12 13.52 10.76 -1.84
C GLY A 12 12.23 9.99 -2.17
N ARG A 13 11.65 9.23 -1.22
CA ARG A 13 10.36 8.58 -1.42
C ARG A 13 9.26 9.61 -1.64
N ASP A 14 8.27 9.25 -2.48
CA ASP A 14 7.08 10.06 -2.66
C ASP A 14 6.20 10.02 -1.41
N ILE A 15 5.57 11.16 -1.09
CA ILE A 15 4.49 11.29 -0.13
C ILE A 15 3.37 12.13 -0.75
N PHE A 16 2.13 11.71 -0.53
CA PHE A 16 0.92 12.36 -1.01
C PHE A 16 -0.02 12.59 0.17
N TYR A 17 -0.47 13.82 0.35
CA TYR A 17 -1.46 14.17 1.35
C TYR A 17 -2.81 14.39 0.68
N PHE A 18 -3.86 13.87 1.26
CA PHE A 18 -5.23 14.03 0.78
C PHE A 18 -6.05 14.65 1.91
N ASP A 19 -6.56 15.84 1.66
CA ASP A 19 -7.30 16.61 2.65
C ASP A 19 -8.80 16.32 2.55
N ASP A 20 -9.46 16.21 3.72
CA ASP A 20 -10.91 16.15 3.82
C ASP A 20 -11.54 17.43 3.25
N GLU A 21 -12.80 17.39 2.87
CA GLU A 21 -13.48 18.58 2.35
C GLU A 21 -13.55 19.70 3.42
N SER A 22 -13.76 19.31 4.67
CA SER A 22 -13.80 20.22 5.83
C SER A 22 -12.42 20.54 6.41
N SER A 23 -11.33 20.07 5.81
CA SER A 23 -9.97 20.26 6.32
C SER A 23 -9.61 21.72 6.52
N THR A 24 -9.02 22.03 7.67
CA THR A 24 -8.46 23.34 8.01
C THR A 24 -6.93 23.38 7.89
N LEU A 25 -6.32 22.28 7.43
CA LEU A 25 -4.88 22.21 7.26
C LEU A 25 -4.40 23.13 6.14
N SER A 26 -3.13 23.56 6.24
CA SER A 26 -2.50 24.39 5.22
C SER A 26 -2.46 23.68 3.86
N SER A 27 -2.63 24.42 2.78
CA SER A 27 -2.43 23.92 1.42
C SER A 27 -0.96 23.62 1.09
N THR A 28 -0.04 23.98 2.00
CA THR A 28 1.38 23.64 1.89
C THR A 28 1.77 22.76 3.05
N ARG A 29 2.61 21.74 2.80
CA ARG A 29 3.16 20.85 3.83
C ARG A 29 4.62 21.16 4.09
N LYS A 30 5.09 20.87 5.31
CA LYS A 30 6.49 21.00 5.65
C LYS A 30 7.33 20.09 4.76
N GLN A 31 8.42 20.65 4.24
CA GLN A 31 9.43 19.85 3.57
C GLN A 31 10.17 19.00 4.60
N ASP A 32 10.40 17.75 4.27
CA ASP A 32 11.22 16.86 5.08
C ASP A 32 12.70 17.19 4.85
N THR A 33 13.34 17.78 5.86
CA THR A 33 14.73 18.24 5.80
C THR A 33 15.71 17.34 6.54
N ARG A 34 15.26 16.15 6.96
CA ARG A 34 16.14 15.17 7.61
C ARG A 34 17.21 14.68 6.64
N ASP A 35 18.34 14.23 7.19
CA ASP A 35 19.42 13.66 6.38
C ASP A 35 18.96 12.39 5.66
N ALA A 36 19.34 12.25 4.39
CA ALA A 36 19.01 11.09 3.59
C ALA A 36 19.63 9.81 4.19
N ALA A 37 18.83 8.77 4.25
CA ALA A 37 19.27 7.43 4.64
C ALA A 37 19.26 6.48 3.44
N GLU A 38 20.16 5.50 3.45
CA GLU A 38 20.16 4.45 2.43
C GLU A 38 18.84 3.66 2.47
N ARG A 39 18.31 3.41 1.29
CA ARG A 39 17.14 2.56 1.14
C ARG A 39 17.56 1.08 1.16
N PRO A 40 16.80 0.21 1.84
CA PRO A 40 17.10 -1.22 1.83
C PRO A 40 16.99 -1.78 0.40
N GLN A 41 17.77 -2.82 0.13
CA GLN A 41 17.70 -3.54 -1.14
C GLN A 41 16.30 -4.09 -1.38
N THR A 42 15.89 -4.13 -2.65
CA THR A 42 14.62 -4.73 -3.06
C THR A 42 14.58 -6.22 -2.77
N ALA A 43 13.38 -6.73 -2.49
CA ALA A 43 13.11 -8.14 -2.34
C ALA A 43 13.38 -8.92 -3.65
N GLN A 44 13.39 -10.25 -3.58
CA GLN A 44 13.42 -11.15 -4.72
C GLN A 44 12.03 -11.72 -4.98
N LEU A 45 11.70 -11.93 -6.24
CA LEU A 45 10.61 -12.79 -6.65
C LEU A 45 11.15 -14.17 -7.04
N ARG A 46 10.53 -15.21 -6.51
CA ARG A 46 10.82 -16.60 -6.86
C ARG A 46 9.57 -17.24 -7.42
N PHE A 47 9.70 -17.88 -8.57
CA PHE A 47 8.60 -18.64 -9.15
C PHE A 47 8.63 -20.07 -8.61
N ASP A 48 7.55 -20.49 -8.00
CA ASP A 48 7.34 -21.89 -7.62
C ASP A 48 6.68 -22.65 -8.78
N ALA A 49 7.42 -23.55 -9.39
CA ALA A 49 6.94 -24.32 -10.53
C ALA A 49 5.86 -25.34 -10.14
N LEU A 50 5.77 -25.73 -8.87
CA LEU A 50 4.78 -26.72 -8.40
C LEU A 50 3.40 -26.05 -8.24
N SER A 51 3.35 -24.93 -7.55
CA SER A 51 2.11 -24.16 -7.36
C SER A 51 1.81 -23.20 -8.51
N GLN A 52 2.81 -22.91 -9.37
CA GLN A 52 2.78 -21.89 -10.43
C GLN A 52 2.51 -20.48 -9.87
N GLU A 53 3.06 -20.20 -8.70
CA GLU A 53 2.87 -18.94 -8.00
C GLU A 53 4.18 -18.17 -7.83
N TRP A 54 4.08 -16.87 -7.72
CA TRP A 54 5.20 -16.01 -7.37
C TRP A 54 5.29 -15.81 -5.87
N ILE A 55 6.47 -16.07 -5.31
CA ILE A 55 6.78 -15.91 -3.89
C ILE A 55 7.74 -14.73 -3.72
N THR A 56 7.37 -13.77 -2.91
CA THR A 56 8.24 -12.63 -2.57
C THR A 56 9.12 -12.99 -1.38
N VAL A 57 10.43 -12.91 -1.55
CA VAL A 57 11.42 -13.14 -0.49
C VAL A 57 12.09 -11.83 -0.12
N ALA A 58 11.68 -11.25 1.01
CA ALA A 58 12.16 -9.99 1.55
C ALA A 58 12.99 -10.23 2.83
N SER A 59 14.24 -10.68 2.67
CA SER A 59 15.12 -11.04 3.79
C SER A 59 15.34 -9.89 4.79
N HIS A 60 15.39 -8.65 4.32
CA HIS A 60 15.50 -7.46 5.15
C HIS A 60 14.30 -7.21 6.08
N ARG A 61 13.19 -7.95 5.89
CA ARG A 61 11.97 -7.83 6.72
C ARG A 61 11.89 -8.87 7.84
N GLN A 62 12.81 -9.80 7.94
CA GLN A 62 12.77 -10.90 8.94
C GLN A 62 12.86 -10.43 10.41
N GLN A 63 13.37 -9.23 10.67
CA GLN A 63 13.51 -8.67 12.03
C GLN A 63 12.36 -7.75 12.44
N ARG A 64 11.23 -7.73 11.72
CA ARG A 64 10.12 -6.78 11.94
C ARG A 64 9.10 -7.18 13.01
N ALA A 65 9.40 -8.13 13.90
CA ALA A 65 8.50 -8.52 14.99
C ALA A 65 8.48 -7.50 16.15
N PHE A 66 8.43 -6.20 15.86
CA PHE A 66 8.43 -5.15 16.85
C PHE A 66 7.17 -4.30 16.79
N LEU A 67 6.41 -4.28 17.89
CA LEU A 67 5.29 -3.38 18.13
C LEU A 67 5.82 -2.14 18.86
N PRO A 68 6.04 -1.02 18.18
CA PRO A 68 6.50 0.18 18.86
C PRO A 68 5.41 0.70 19.81
N PRO A 69 5.77 1.21 21.00
CA PRO A 69 4.80 1.89 21.85
C PRO A 69 4.24 3.14 21.17
N ALA A 70 3.05 3.56 21.57
CA ALA A 70 2.31 4.65 20.91
C ALA A 70 3.13 5.94 20.76
N HIS A 71 3.98 6.28 21.74
CA HIS A 71 4.82 7.48 21.71
C HIS A 71 5.96 7.44 20.68
N SER A 72 6.30 6.27 20.14
CA SER A 72 7.30 6.09 19.08
C SER A 72 6.69 5.48 17.79
N CYS A 73 5.40 5.71 17.57
CA CYS A 73 4.70 5.22 16.40
C CYS A 73 5.24 5.88 15.11
N PRO A 74 5.67 5.09 14.11
CA PRO A 74 6.21 5.64 12.87
C PRO A 74 5.14 6.26 11.95
N LEU A 75 3.84 6.08 12.26
CA LEU A 75 2.73 6.57 11.44
C LEU A 75 1.98 7.75 12.08
N CYS A 76 2.32 8.16 13.29
CA CYS A 76 1.84 9.42 13.86
C CYS A 76 2.55 10.60 13.18
N PRO A 77 1.95 11.81 13.14
CA PRO A 77 2.66 13.01 12.72
C PRO A 77 3.94 13.23 13.53
N THR A 78 5.01 13.68 12.89
CA THR A 78 6.28 13.97 13.54
C THR A 78 6.12 15.06 14.61
N THR A 79 6.71 14.81 15.77
CA THR A 79 6.87 15.75 16.88
C THR A 79 8.33 15.85 17.28
N ASN A 80 8.66 16.73 18.24
CA ASN A 80 10.03 16.81 18.77
C ASN A 80 10.50 15.51 19.43
N ASP A 81 9.56 14.75 19.99
CA ASP A 81 9.85 13.51 20.74
C ASP A 81 9.67 12.25 19.88
N ASN A 82 9.06 12.36 18.70
CA ASN A 82 8.83 11.25 17.79
C ASN A 82 9.10 11.64 16.34
N LEU A 83 10.27 11.27 15.83
CA LEU A 83 10.62 11.43 14.41
C LEU A 83 10.03 10.28 13.58
N SER A 84 8.79 10.44 13.18
CA SER A 84 8.03 9.45 12.41
C SER A 84 8.31 9.50 10.91
N GLU A 85 7.62 8.65 10.12
CA GLU A 85 7.67 8.70 8.64
C GLU A 85 6.90 9.91 8.07
N LEU A 86 6.02 10.55 8.86
CA LEU A 86 5.12 11.62 8.42
C LEU A 86 5.59 12.98 8.96
N PRO A 87 6.25 13.82 8.12
CA PRO A 87 6.90 15.05 8.59
C PRO A 87 5.94 16.16 9.01
N ASP A 88 4.67 16.11 8.63
CA ASP A 88 3.68 17.15 8.90
C ASP A 88 2.32 16.58 9.30
N GLN A 89 1.39 17.45 9.67
CA GLN A 89 -0.02 17.12 9.91
C GLN A 89 -0.72 16.71 8.61
N PHE A 90 -1.70 15.85 8.70
CA PHE A 90 -2.44 15.32 7.56
C PHE A 90 -3.85 14.88 7.96
N ASP A 91 -4.73 14.75 6.98
CA ASP A 91 -6.00 14.03 7.13
C ASP A 91 -5.83 12.57 6.69
N VAL A 92 -5.39 12.33 5.46
CA VAL A 92 -4.93 11.04 4.94
C VAL A 92 -3.57 11.24 4.28
N ALA A 93 -2.63 10.35 4.54
CA ALA A 93 -1.31 10.39 3.93
C ALA A 93 -0.98 9.06 3.23
N VAL A 94 -0.41 9.15 2.04
CA VAL A 94 0.08 7.98 1.30
C VAL A 94 1.55 8.18 0.98
N PHE A 95 2.39 7.20 1.27
CA PHE A 95 3.81 7.30 0.97
C PHE A 95 4.41 5.95 0.58
N GLU A 96 5.47 5.99 -0.21
CA GLU A 96 6.20 4.79 -0.59
C GLU A 96 6.78 4.07 0.62
N ASN A 97 6.56 2.77 0.72
CA ASN A 97 7.06 1.95 1.84
C ASN A 97 8.60 1.99 1.88
N LYS A 98 9.17 2.22 3.06
CA LYS A 98 10.62 2.29 3.30
C LYS A 98 11.34 0.99 2.98
N GLY A 99 10.73 -0.14 3.29
CA GLY A 99 11.27 -1.47 2.99
C GLY A 99 10.27 -2.26 2.12
N PRO A 100 10.14 -1.92 0.83
CA PRO A 100 9.08 -2.47 0.00
C PRO A 100 9.34 -3.93 -0.36
N ALA A 101 8.23 -4.69 -0.49
CA ALA A 101 8.28 -6.03 -1.07
C ALA A 101 8.43 -5.97 -2.60
N PHE A 102 7.92 -4.89 -3.21
CA PHE A 102 8.04 -4.57 -4.63
C PHE A 102 8.56 -3.13 -4.75
N GLY A 103 9.63 -2.92 -5.51
CA GLY A 103 10.29 -1.63 -5.58
C GLY A 103 10.56 -1.14 -7.01
N PRO A 104 10.58 0.19 -7.23
CA PRO A 104 10.77 0.77 -8.56
C PRO A 104 12.19 0.61 -9.11
N GLN A 105 13.15 0.30 -8.25
CA GLN A 105 14.58 0.15 -8.62
C GLN A 105 14.91 -1.27 -9.12
N ALA A 106 13.94 -2.18 -9.10
CA ALA A 106 14.10 -3.52 -9.64
C ALA A 106 13.98 -3.48 -11.17
N ASN A 107 14.77 -4.29 -11.86
CA ASN A 107 14.61 -4.49 -13.30
C ASN A 107 13.26 -5.16 -13.60
N LEU A 108 12.71 -4.88 -14.77
CA LEU A 108 11.53 -5.60 -15.25
C LEU A 108 11.79 -7.10 -15.25
N ILE A 109 10.77 -7.88 -14.95
CA ILE A 109 10.86 -9.33 -14.96
C ILE A 109 11.13 -9.79 -16.38
N GLU A 110 12.32 -10.37 -16.60
CA GLU A 110 12.63 -11.14 -17.78
C GLU A 110 12.52 -12.63 -17.43
N TYR A 111 11.66 -13.34 -18.14
CA TYR A 111 11.50 -14.77 -17.94
C TYR A 111 12.66 -15.52 -18.63
N PRO A 112 13.56 -16.22 -17.88
CA PRO A 112 14.59 -17.02 -18.49
C PRO A 112 13.95 -18.17 -19.28
N SER A 113 14.25 -18.25 -20.58
CA SER A 113 13.60 -19.19 -21.51
C SER A 113 13.98 -20.67 -21.30
N ASN A 114 14.94 -20.97 -20.43
CA ASN A 114 15.60 -22.31 -20.33
C ASN A 114 15.64 -22.90 -18.90
N GLN A 115 14.96 -22.32 -17.91
CA GLN A 115 14.88 -22.93 -16.58
C GLN A 115 13.69 -23.89 -16.49
N LYS A 116 13.98 -25.17 -16.18
CA LYS A 116 12.94 -26.21 -16.05
C LYS A 116 12.15 -26.14 -14.73
N PHE A 117 12.80 -25.67 -13.66
CA PHE A 117 12.22 -25.62 -12.31
C PHE A 117 12.62 -24.33 -11.61
N GLY A 118 11.67 -23.47 -11.35
CA GLY A 118 11.83 -22.26 -10.60
C GLY A 118 12.90 -21.28 -11.11
N PHE A 119 12.64 -20.05 -11.02
CA PHE A 119 13.61 -18.99 -11.28
C PHE A 119 13.38 -17.83 -10.32
N SER A 120 14.40 -17.01 -10.13
CA SER A 120 14.33 -15.82 -9.29
C SER A 120 14.63 -14.59 -10.12
N THR A 121 13.98 -13.48 -9.75
CA THR A 121 14.21 -12.18 -10.34
C THR A 121 14.03 -11.10 -9.29
N THR A 122 14.40 -9.87 -9.64
CA THR A 122 14.14 -8.72 -8.79
C THR A 122 12.64 -8.46 -8.66
N SER A 123 12.21 -8.02 -7.46
CA SER A 123 10.81 -7.73 -7.18
C SER A 123 10.43 -6.33 -7.67
N TYR A 124 10.08 -6.23 -8.96
CA TYR A 124 9.64 -4.98 -9.56
C TYR A 124 8.21 -4.63 -9.13
N GLY A 125 7.92 -3.33 -9.04
CA GLY A 125 6.59 -2.81 -8.70
C GLY A 125 6.65 -1.62 -7.75
N ARG A 126 5.61 -1.48 -6.95
CA ARG A 126 5.52 -0.42 -5.94
C ARG A 126 4.75 -0.91 -4.72
N CYS A 127 5.20 -0.49 -3.54
CA CYS A 127 4.45 -0.66 -2.30
C CYS A 127 4.26 0.70 -1.65
N GLU A 128 3.04 1.04 -1.30
CA GLU A 128 2.69 2.27 -0.60
C GLU A 128 1.97 1.95 0.71
N VAL A 129 2.15 2.83 1.71
CA VAL A 129 1.42 2.82 2.98
C VAL A 129 0.40 3.93 2.93
N VAL A 130 -0.83 3.65 3.31
CA VAL A 130 -1.94 4.61 3.39
C VAL A 130 -2.32 4.77 4.84
N VAL A 131 -2.04 5.92 5.43
CA VAL A 131 -2.39 6.25 6.82
C VAL A 131 -3.72 6.97 6.81
N PHE A 132 -4.72 6.38 7.46
CA PHE A 132 -6.12 6.81 7.35
C PHE A 132 -6.48 8.03 8.20
N SER A 133 -5.67 8.32 9.21
CA SER A 133 -5.91 9.39 10.17
C SER A 133 -4.62 9.74 10.90
N PRO A 134 -4.44 10.97 11.39
CA PRO A 134 -3.35 11.30 12.31
C PRO A 134 -3.53 10.69 13.71
N ALA A 135 -4.74 10.24 14.05
CA ALA A 135 -5.04 9.62 15.34
C ALA A 135 -4.44 8.21 15.40
N HIS A 136 -3.72 7.92 16.50
CA HIS A 136 -3.04 6.64 16.71
C HIS A 136 -4.01 5.46 16.87
N ALA A 137 -5.19 5.70 17.42
CA ALA A 137 -6.18 4.66 17.72
C ALA A 137 -7.41 4.78 16.82
N GLY A 138 -8.20 3.72 16.72
CA GLY A 138 -9.42 3.64 15.96
C GLY A 138 -9.37 2.64 14.82
N SER A 139 -10.39 2.66 13.98
CA SER A 139 -10.51 1.81 12.80
C SER A 139 -11.20 2.56 11.68
N LEU A 140 -11.06 2.08 10.45
CA LEU A 140 -11.74 2.66 9.29
C LEU A 140 -13.28 2.71 9.49
N GLY A 141 -13.85 1.68 10.15
CA GLY A 141 -15.29 1.62 10.42
C GLY A 141 -15.79 2.58 11.51
N GLU A 142 -14.89 3.16 12.30
CA GLU A 142 -15.21 4.15 13.36
C GLU A 142 -14.97 5.60 12.90
N MET A 143 -14.40 5.78 11.71
CA MET A 143 -14.10 7.10 11.17
C MET A 143 -15.35 7.79 10.64
N PRO A 144 -15.41 9.15 10.69
CA PRO A 144 -16.45 9.89 10.00
C PRO A 144 -16.53 9.53 8.52
N ALA A 145 -17.74 9.54 7.95
CA ALA A 145 -17.97 9.20 6.54
C ALA A 145 -17.10 10.03 5.58
N GLU A 146 -16.88 11.31 5.88
CA GLU A 146 -16.00 12.20 5.10
C GLU A 146 -14.56 11.66 5.04
N ARG A 147 -14.00 11.18 6.17
CA ARG A 147 -12.66 10.60 6.23
C ARG A 147 -12.59 9.30 5.42
N VAL A 148 -13.60 8.44 5.54
CA VAL A 148 -13.69 7.21 4.74
C VAL A 148 -13.74 7.55 3.25
N GLU A 149 -14.50 8.58 2.86
CA GLU A 149 -14.52 9.06 1.47
C GLU A 149 -13.13 9.52 1.01
N THR A 150 -12.41 10.27 1.85
CA THR A 150 -11.04 10.73 1.53
C THR A 150 -10.09 9.55 1.33
N VAL A 151 -10.16 8.51 2.19
CA VAL A 151 -9.38 7.28 2.04
C VAL A 151 -9.70 6.57 0.73
N VAL A 152 -10.98 6.40 0.39
CA VAL A 152 -11.41 5.76 -0.87
C VAL A 152 -10.91 6.56 -2.08
N ARG A 153 -11.00 7.89 -2.05
CA ARG A 153 -10.48 8.75 -3.12
C ARG A 153 -8.95 8.67 -3.24
N ALA A 154 -8.23 8.55 -2.12
CA ALA A 154 -6.79 8.32 -2.13
C ALA A 154 -6.46 6.96 -2.78
N TRP A 155 -7.17 5.88 -2.45
CA TRP A 155 -7.01 4.58 -3.10
C TRP A 155 -7.28 4.64 -4.61
N MET A 156 -8.38 5.29 -5.03
CA MET A 156 -8.72 5.45 -6.45
C MET A 156 -7.63 6.22 -7.19
N ASN A 157 -7.19 7.34 -6.64
CA ASN A 157 -6.16 8.18 -7.23
C ASN A 157 -4.83 7.43 -7.38
N ARG A 158 -4.38 6.78 -6.29
CA ARG A 158 -3.13 6.01 -6.32
C ARG A 158 -3.21 4.82 -7.26
N THR A 159 -4.35 4.11 -7.28
CA THR A 159 -4.57 3.01 -8.22
C THR A 159 -4.41 3.47 -9.67
N ALA A 160 -5.06 4.58 -10.03
CA ALA A 160 -4.99 5.13 -11.39
C ALA A 160 -3.55 5.50 -11.80
N GLU A 161 -2.77 6.09 -10.89
CA GLU A 161 -1.38 6.46 -11.19
C GLU A 161 -0.44 5.24 -11.21
N LEU A 162 -0.60 4.32 -10.27
CA LEU A 162 0.24 3.11 -10.20
C LEU A 162 0.04 2.18 -11.41
N GLN A 163 -1.16 2.13 -11.96
CA GLN A 163 -1.46 1.39 -13.19
C GLN A 163 -0.73 1.95 -14.43
N GLN A 164 -0.29 3.21 -14.42
CA GLN A 164 0.49 3.80 -15.51
C GLN A 164 1.98 3.42 -15.46
N ILE A 165 2.44 2.84 -14.36
CA ILE A 165 3.84 2.40 -14.25
C ILE A 165 4.05 1.21 -15.20
N LYS A 166 4.99 1.39 -16.14
CA LYS A 166 5.31 0.33 -17.12
C LYS A 166 5.70 -0.98 -16.41
N GLY A 167 5.00 -2.06 -16.74
CA GLY A 167 5.22 -3.38 -16.15
C GLY A 167 4.39 -3.67 -14.90
N VAL A 168 3.62 -2.73 -14.38
CA VAL A 168 2.58 -3.00 -13.39
C VAL A 168 1.36 -3.57 -14.11
N VAL A 169 0.86 -4.68 -13.60
CA VAL A 169 -0.29 -5.42 -14.19
C VAL A 169 -1.49 -5.41 -13.24
N GLN A 170 -1.25 -5.41 -11.93
CA GLN A 170 -2.30 -5.38 -10.92
C GLN A 170 -1.94 -4.37 -9.83
N VAL A 171 -2.92 -3.57 -9.42
CA VAL A 171 -2.85 -2.71 -8.22
C VAL A 171 -3.87 -3.20 -7.21
N PHE A 172 -3.44 -3.39 -5.97
CA PHE A 172 -4.25 -4.00 -4.92
C PHE A 172 -4.16 -3.18 -3.62
N PRO A 173 -5.14 -2.29 -3.34
CA PRO A 173 -5.32 -1.68 -2.04
C PRO A 173 -5.87 -2.69 -1.03
N PHE A 174 -5.34 -2.68 0.18
CA PHE A 174 -5.81 -3.57 1.25
C PHE A 174 -5.48 -3.01 2.64
N GLU A 175 -6.23 -3.46 3.62
CA GLU A 175 -5.93 -3.27 5.04
C GLU A 175 -5.67 -4.63 5.68
N ASN A 176 -4.60 -4.71 6.48
CA ASN A 176 -4.40 -5.79 7.45
C ASN A 176 -4.59 -5.20 8.84
N ARG A 177 -5.45 -5.81 9.65
CA ARG A 177 -5.77 -5.32 10.98
C ARG A 177 -5.86 -6.48 11.97
N GLY A 178 -5.34 -6.26 13.17
CA GLY A 178 -5.36 -7.23 14.27
C GLY A 178 -4.03 -7.97 14.45
N GLU A 179 -3.74 -8.31 15.70
CA GLU A 179 -2.52 -9.04 16.07
C GLU A 179 -2.56 -10.47 15.54
N GLU A 180 -3.74 -11.04 15.38
CA GLU A 180 -3.98 -12.41 14.92
C GLU A 180 -3.43 -12.68 13.52
N ILE A 181 -3.34 -11.64 12.69
CA ILE A 181 -2.76 -11.74 11.34
C ILE A 181 -1.34 -11.17 11.27
N GLY A 182 -0.71 -10.92 12.44
CA GLY A 182 0.68 -10.46 12.52
C GLY A 182 0.90 -8.98 12.18
N VAL A 183 -0.11 -8.13 12.39
CA VAL A 183 0.04 -6.67 12.23
C VAL A 183 0.95 -6.13 13.32
N THR A 184 1.97 -5.37 12.92
CA THR A 184 2.99 -4.81 13.82
C THR A 184 2.79 -3.34 14.18
N LEU A 185 1.76 -2.69 13.66
CA LEU A 185 1.42 -1.29 13.92
C LEU A 185 -0.08 -1.15 14.12
N HIS A 186 -0.49 -0.70 15.31
CA HIS A 186 -1.92 -0.51 15.63
C HIS A 186 -2.51 0.75 14.99
N HIS A 187 -1.69 1.73 14.61
CA HIS A 187 -2.15 2.95 13.94
C HIS A 187 -2.97 2.60 12.70
N PRO A 188 -4.20 3.15 12.51
CA PRO A 188 -5.06 2.82 11.38
C PRO A 188 -4.40 3.10 10.04
N HIS A 189 -4.06 2.05 9.31
CA HIS A 189 -3.40 2.16 8.02
C HIS A 189 -3.72 0.98 7.10
N GLY A 190 -3.64 1.22 5.82
CA GLY A 190 -3.65 0.22 4.77
C GLY A 190 -2.38 0.25 3.94
N GLN A 191 -2.37 -0.55 2.91
CA GLN A 191 -1.28 -0.61 1.95
C GLN A 191 -1.84 -0.69 0.54
N ILE A 192 -1.00 -0.33 -0.44
CA ILE A 192 -1.28 -0.54 -1.86
C ILE A 192 -0.07 -1.26 -2.44
N TYR A 193 -0.31 -2.42 -3.04
CA TYR A 193 0.71 -3.15 -3.77
C TYR A 193 0.44 -3.09 -5.27
N ALA A 194 1.46 -2.70 -6.03
CA ALA A 194 1.46 -2.72 -7.48
C ALA A 194 2.35 -3.88 -7.95
N TYR A 195 1.70 -4.92 -8.52
CA TYR A 195 2.33 -6.17 -8.91
C TYR A 195 2.69 -6.17 -10.40
N PRO A 196 3.81 -6.82 -10.78
CA PRO A 196 4.15 -7.05 -12.18
C PRO A 196 3.47 -8.33 -12.75
N PHE A 197 2.54 -8.93 -12.02
CA PHE A 197 1.78 -10.11 -12.41
C PHE A 197 0.38 -10.07 -11.81
N VAL A 198 -0.55 -10.86 -12.37
CA VAL A 198 -1.87 -11.07 -11.78
C VAL A 198 -1.74 -12.12 -10.67
N THR A 199 -2.24 -11.80 -9.46
CA THR A 199 -2.20 -12.74 -8.35
C THR A 199 -3.17 -13.92 -8.57
N PRO A 200 -2.89 -15.13 -8.05
CA PRO A 200 -3.72 -16.30 -8.29
C PRO A 200 -5.19 -16.13 -7.88
N ARG A 201 -5.44 -15.41 -6.77
CA ARG A 201 -6.81 -15.10 -6.34
C ARG A 201 -7.55 -14.19 -7.33
N THR A 202 -6.86 -13.16 -7.83
CA THR A 202 -7.44 -12.25 -8.84
C THR A 202 -7.68 -12.99 -10.16
N GLN A 203 -6.81 -13.91 -10.53
CA GLN A 203 -6.99 -14.72 -11.74
C GLN A 203 -8.25 -15.59 -11.66
N LYS A 204 -8.51 -16.21 -10.49
CA LYS A 204 -9.77 -16.95 -10.24
C LYS A 204 -10.99 -16.04 -10.29
N LEU A 205 -10.90 -14.81 -9.75
CA LEU A 205 -11.97 -13.83 -9.82
C LEU A 205 -12.28 -13.44 -11.27
N ILE A 206 -11.25 -13.16 -12.08
CA ILE A 206 -11.42 -12.86 -13.52
C ILE A 206 -12.15 -14.03 -14.22
N GLN A 207 -11.72 -15.26 -13.98
CA GLN A 207 -12.39 -16.46 -14.54
C GLN A 207 -13.86 -16.53 -14.14
N SER A 208 -14.20 -16.21 -12.90
CA SER A 208 -15.59 -16.18 -12.43
C SER A 208 -16.40 -15.10 -13.12
N VAL A 209 -15.84 -13.91 -13.30
CA VAL A 209 -16.47 -12.79 -14.00
C VAL A 209 -16.69 -13.16 -15.48
N ASP A 210 -15.67 -13.68 -16.16
CA ASP A 210 -15.71 -14.04 -17.58
C ASP A 210 -16.71 -15.17 -17.88
N SER A 211 -16.96 -16.06 -16.88
CA SER A 211 -17.93 -17.14 -17.03
C SER A 211 -19.39 -16.74 -16.72
N HIS A 212 -19.60 -15.53 -16.20
CA HIS A 212 -20.93 -15.03 -15.85
C HIS A 212 -21.56 -14.28 -17.02
N SER A 213 -22.85 -14.53 -17.26
CA SER A 213 -23.64 -13.78 -18.25
C SER A 213 -24.27 -12.56 -17.58
N GLY A 214 -23.77 -11.36 -17.83
CA GLY A 214 -24.28 -10.12 -17.25
C GLY A 214 -23.25 -9.35 -16.43
N ASP A 215 -23.71 -8.46 -15.56
CA ASP A 215 -22.85 -7.74 -14.63
C ASP A 215 -22.67 -8.53 -13.32
N PHE A 216 -21.59 -9.31 -13.26
CA PHE A 216 -21.27 -10.18 -12.13
C PHE A 216 -21.34 -9.47 -10.76
N PHE A 217 -20.78 -8.26 -10.67
CA PHE A 217 -20.73 -7.55 -9.40
C PHE A 217 -22.08 -6.97 -8.99
N THR A 218 -22.85 -6.45 -9.93
CA THR A 218 -24.22 -5.97 -9.67
C THR A 218 -25.11 -7.13 -9.23
N ASP A 219 -25.03 -8.27 -9.91
CA ASP A 219 -25.81 -9.45 -9.55
C ASP A 219 -25.41 -10.00 -8.19
N LEU A 220 -24.10 -10.06 -7.88
CA LEU A 220 -23.58 -10.47 -6.59
C LEU A 220 -24.04 -9.55 -5.46
N LEU A 221 -23.97 -8.23 -5.64
CA LEU A 221 -24.40 -7.24 -4.66
C LEU A 221 -25.92 -7.35 -4.42
N THR A 222 -26.70 -7.49 -5.47
CA THR A 222 -28.15 -7.70 -5.37
C THR A 222 -28.49 -8.94 -4.55
N LEU A 223 -27.80 -10.04 -4.81
CA LEU A 223 -27.98 -11.29 -4.04
C LEU A 223 -27.54 -11.10 -2.57
N SER A 224 -26.41 -10.44 -2.33
CA SER A 224 -25.89 -10.19 -0.97
C SER A 224 -26.82 -9.33 -0.14
N LEU A 225 -27.42 -8.29 -0.72
CA LEU A 225 -28.38 -7.44 -0.03
C LEU A 225 -29.71 -8.13 0.36
N ILE A 226 -30.03 -9.27 -0.24
CA ILE A 226 -31.19 -10.09 0.13
C ILE A 226 -30.94 -10.91 1.41
N HIS A 227 -29.67 -11.13 1.76
CA HIS A 227 -29.25 -12.00 2.85
C HIS A 227 -28.67 -11.28 4.07
N ILE A 228 -28.68 -9.95 4.08
CA ILE A 228 -28.23 -9.09 5.21
C ILE A 228 -29.44 -8.66 6.05
#